data_5a9b5800fcfdcd25a539aa7f8e110627
#
_entry.id   5a9b5800fcfdcd25a539aa7f8e110627
#
_cell.length_a   1.000
_cell.length_b   1.000
_cell.length_c   1.000
_cell.angle_alpha   90.00
_cell.angle_beta   90.00
_cell.angle_gamma   90.00
#
_symmetry.space_group_name_H-M   'P 1'
#
loop_
_entity.id
_entity.type
_entity.pdbx_description
1 polymer ?
#
loop_
_entity_poly.entity_id
_entity_poly.type
_entity_poly.pdbx_seq_one_letter_code
_entity_poly.pdbx_strand_id
1 'polypeptide(L)'
;MAYVKVRPPVKIYHLTGKDNLDSILDDGMIRRFDDTECWFCESLDKMRAYMEQTVMCEGKPYYAVGGQLCRYPKFVPEDYVLLKLTPSHAKDNWYRWDQEIPPGSPRGLVQAAKEFSMLKIGYRGDMAFRNAEVIDVPLLLTDGITQGEPVQTTSELRELLFEHVEREQREYTDSLYRMTQGQLIANAGEIEANRFCYNALLTMRLDREQLKVLATMDDPLEAVRGVWASAQEVGQEEDFSHTLFEICEQTAQEQTMQMK
;
A
#
# COMPACT_ATOMS: atom_id res chain seq x y z
N MET A 1 -1.57 27.06 20.10
CA MET A 1 -2.25 25.75 20.06
C MET A 1 -1.35 24.75 20.76
N ALA A 2 -1.79 24.15 21.83
CA ALA A 2 -1.01 23.16 22.55
C ALA A 2 -1.42 21.77 22.03
N TYR A 3 -0.47 21.03 21.51
CA TYR A 3 -0.63 19.63 21.22
C TYR A 3 -0.24 18.81 22.45
N VAL A 4 -1.09 17.89 22.84
CA VAL A 4 -0.80 16.94 23.91
C VAL A 4 -0.22 15.68 23.29
N LYS A 5 0.98 15.28 23.74
CA LYS A 5 1.60 14.04 23.34
C LYS A 5 0.80 12.85 23.88
N VAL A 6 0.54 11.87 23.04
CA VAL A 6 -0.24 10.68 23.39
C VAL A 6 0.55 9.42 23.08
N ARG A 7 0.07 8.29 23.64
CA ARG A 7 0.68 6.98 23.34
C ARG A 7 0.38 6.59 21.88
N PRO A 8 1.32 5.90 21.22
CA PRO A 8 1.10 5.36 19.90
C PRO A 8 -0.14 4.44 19.87
N PRO A 9 -1.03 4.61 18.90
CA PRO A 9 -2.14 3.68 18.69
C PRO A 9 -1.62 2.37 18.09
N VAL A 10 -2.29 1.26 18.41
CA VAL A 10 -1.98 -0.07 17.82
C VAL A 10 -2.48 -0.14 16.38
N LYS A 11 -3.63 0.46 16.12
CA LYS A 11 -4.30 0.51 14.81
C LYS A 11 -4.85 1.92 14.58
N ILE A 12 -4.87 2.32 13.33
CA ILE A 12 -5.41 3.61 12.89
C ILE A 12 -6.26 3.41 11.65
N TYR A 13 -7.17 4.36 11.43
CA TYR A 13 -8.05 4.41 10.26
C TYR A 13 -7.84 5.71 9.51
N HIS A 14 -7.70 5.60 8.19
CA HIS A 14 -7.47 6.73 7.28
C HIS A 14 -8.39 6.64 6.08
N LEU A 15 -9.27 7.63 5.92
CA LEU A 15 -10.13 7.76 4.74
C LEU A 15 -9.35 8.50 3.65
N THR A 16 -9.29 7.92 2.45
CA THR A 16 -8.59 8.53 1.31
C THR A 16 -9.34 8.27 0.01
N GLY A 17 -9.08 9.07 -1.03
CA GLY A 17 -9.58 8.79 -2.38
C GLY A 17 -8.93 7.54 -2.95
N LYS A 18 -9.68 6.78 -3.76
CA LYS A 18 -9.17 5.58 -4.44
C LYS A 18 -7.92 5.86 -5.26
N ASP A 19 -7.88 7.02 -5.92
CA ASP A 19 -6.75 7.44 -6.76
C ASP A 19 -5.42 7.57 -5.99
N ASN A 20 -5.47 7.70 -4.66
CA ASN A 20 -4.27 7.79 -3.83
C ASN A 20 -3.80 6.41 -3.32
N LEU A 21 -4.61 5.36 -3.47
CA LEU A 21 -4.35 4.06 -2.84
C LEU A 21 -3.03 3.47 -3.30
N ASP A 22 -2.80 3.41 -4.61
CA ASP A 22 -1.58 2.82 -5.16
C ASP A 22 -0.33 3.57 -4.71
N SER A 23 -0.37 4.91 -4.75
CA SER A 23 0.74 5.73 -4.25
C SER A 23 1.04 5.51 -2.76
N ILE A 24 0.00 5.36 -1.93
CA ILE A 24 0.15 5.06 -0.51
C ILE A 24 0.79 3.68 -0.29
N LEU A 25 0.37 2.69 -1.07
CA LEU A 25 0.89 1.32 -0.97
C LEU A 25 2.31 1.22 -1.54
N ASP A 26 2.64 1.99 -2.58
CA ASP A 26 3.98 2.07 -3.15
C ASP A 26 4.97 2.71 -2.19
N ASP A 27 4.56 3.79 -1.54
CA ASP A 27 5.38 4.49 -0.55
C ASP A 27 5.48 3.74 0.79
N GLY A 28 4.51 2.88 1.11
CA GLY A 28 4.36 2.25 2.43
C GLY A 28 4.13 3.28 3.56
N MET A 29 3.61 4.46 3.22
CA MET A 29 3.40 5.55 4.18
C MET A 29 2.25 6.49 3.77
N ILE A 30 1.65 7.12 4.77
CA ILE A 30 0.76 8.27 4.57
C ILE A 30 1.61 9.54 4.64
N ARG A 31 1.64 10.30 3.55
CA ARG A 31 2.36 11.57 3.46
C ARG A 31 1.51 12.72 4.00
N ARG A 32 2.17 13.70 4.57
CA ARG A 32 1.53 14.96 4.97
C ARG A 32 1.14 15.76 3.73
N PHE A 33 0.03 16.45 3.82
CA PHE A 33 -0.42 17.39 2.80
C PHE A 33 -0.64 18.75 3.46
N ASP A 34 0.20 19.72 3.14
CA ASP A 34 0.16 21.12 3.62
C ASP A 34 0.02 21.31 5.15
N ASP A 35 0.27 20.26 5.94
CA ASP A 35 0.20 20.24 7.40
C ASP A 35 1.50 19.67 7.98
N THR A 36 1.70 19.86 9.28
CA THR A 36 2.82 19.26 10.01
C THR A 36 2.53 17.83 10.46
N GLU A 37 1.29 17.45 10.50
CA GLU A 37 0.78 16.15 10.96
C GLU A 37 -0.04 15.42 9.88
N CYS A 38 0.03 14.08 9.88
CA CYS A 38 -0.97 13.20 9.29
C CYS A 38 -2.06 12.90 10.33
N TRP A 39 -3.33 12.95 9.94
CA TRP A 39 -4.46 12.79 10.85
C TRP A 39 -5.24 11.49 10.63
N PHE A 40 -5.53 10.78 11.72
CA PHE A 40 -6.14 9.45 11.73
C PHE A 40 -7.25 9.35 12.76
N CYS A 41 -8.12 8.35 12.62
CA CYS A 41 -9.00 7.91 13.69
C CYS A 41 -8.47 6.65 14.36
N GLU A 42 -8.61 6.52 15.68
CA GLU A 42 -8.11 5.36 16.45
C GLU A 42 -9.07 4.16 16.43
N SER A 43 -10.31 4.38 16.02
CA SER A 43 -11.32 3.33 15.92
C SER A 43 -12.26 3.58 14.75
N LEU A 44 -12.94 2.52 14.32
CA LEU A 44 -13.94 2.62 13.26
C LEU A 44 -15.12 3.50 13.66
N ASP A 45 -15.54 3.45 14.93
CA ASP A 45 -16.63 4.30 15.42
C ASP A 45 -16.27 5.79 15.35
N LYS A 46 -15.03 6.14 15.71
CA LYS A 46 -14.51 7.51 15.54
C LYS A 46 -14.44 7.90 14.06
N MET A 47 -14.07 6.98 13.19
CA MET A 47 -14.03 7.23 11.75
C MET A 47 -15.42 7.46 11.19
N ARG A 48 -16.42 6.64 11.57
CA ARG A 48 -17.82 6.85 11.16
C ARG A 48 -18.33 8.21 11.64
N ALA A 49 -18.13 8.54 12.90
CA ALA A 49 -18.51 9.84 13.46
C ALA A 49 -17.80 10.99 12.73
N TYR A 50 -16.53 10.85 12.37
CA TYR A 50 -15.82 11.83 11.57
C TYR A 50 -16.44 11.98 10.17
N MET A 51 -16.75 10.88 9.48
CA MET A 51 -17.39 10.93 8.16
C MET A 51 -18.73 11.65 8.23
N GLU A 52 -19.57 11.32 9.20
CA GLU A 52 -20.89 11.94 9.41
C GLU A 52 -20.81 13.45 9.73
N GLN A 53 -19.79 13.86 10.49
CA GLN A 53 -19.60 15.25 10.91
C GLN A 53 -18.86 16.11 9.90
N THR A 54 -18.20 15.49 8.92
CA THR A 54 -17.36 16.20 7.94
C THR A 54 -17.70 15.82 6.51
N VAL A 55 -17.14 14.73 5.96
CA VAL A 55 -17.21 14.43 4.53
C VAL A 55 -18.61 14.18 4.01
N MET A 56 -19.51 13.63 4.82
CA MET A 56 -20.92 13.40 4.48
C MET A 56 -21.82 14.63 4.72
N CYS A 57 -21.22 15.79 4.91
CA CYS A 57 -21.93 17.05 5.20
C CYS A 57 -22.08 17.95 3.97
N GLU A 58 -22.42 17.39 2.80
CA GLU A 58 -22.59 18.13 1.55
C GLU A 58 -23.31 19.48 1.73
N GLY A 59 -22.71 20.55 1.19
CA GLY A 59 -23.24 21.91 1.23
C GLY A 59 -23.17 22.61 2.58
N LYS A 60 -22.88 21.91 3.69
CA LYS A 60 -22.70 22.56 5.00
C LYS A 60 -21.42 23.41 5.00
N PRO A 61 -21.45 24.58 5.64
CA PRO A 61 -20.28 25.45 5.74
C PRO A 61 -19.24 24.88 6.73
N TYR A 62 -17.97 25.03 6.41
CA TYR A 62 -16.85 24.80 7.31
C TYR A 62 -15.75 25.85 7.11
N TYR A 63 -14.87 25.99 8.09
CA TYR A 63 -13.71 26.87 7.97
C TYR A 63 -12.46 26.06 7.63
N ALA A 64 -11.88 26.35 6.47
CA ALA A 64 -10.59 25.80 6.09
C ALA A 64 -9.45 26.40 6.94
N VAL A 65 -8.27 25.77 6.87
CA VAL A 65 -7.05 26.33 7.44
C VAL A 65 -6.82 27.72 6.87
N GLY A 66 -6.62 28.73 7.73
CA GLY A 66 -6.54 30.14 7.31
C GLY A 66 -7.86 30.92 7.45
N GLY A 67 -8.94 30.28 7.93
CA GLY A 67 -10.20 30.95 8.25
C GLY A 67 -11.13 31.22 7.06
N GLN A 68 -10.83 30.68 5.89
CA GLN A 68 -11.70 30.79 4.72
C GLN A 68 -12.97 29.94 4.92
N LEU A 69 -14.13 30.52 4.68
CA LEU A 69 -15.42 29.80 4.71
C LEU A 69 -15.56 28.97 3.43
N CYS A 70 -15.60 27.68 3.58
CA CYS A 70 -15.82 26.72 2.50
C CYS A 70 -17.14 25.96 2.69
N ARG A 71 -17.52 25.16 1.73
CA ARG A 71 -18.64 24.23 1.84
C ARG A 71 -18.15 22.82 1.51
N TYR A 72 -18.64 21.85 2.26
CA TYR A 72 -18.33 20.44 1.97
C TYR A 72 -18.82 20.07 0.56
N PRO A 73 -17.93 19.48 -0.26
CA PRO A 73 -18.31 18.98 -1.58
C PRO A 73 -19.29 17.81 -1.47
N LYS A 74 -19.82 17.38 -2.61
CA LYS A 74 -20.59 16.15 -2.67
C LYS A 74 -19.70 14.97 -2.28
N PHE A 75 -20.18 14.14 -1.38
CA PHE A 75 -19.51 12.90 -1.01
C PHE A 75 -20.06 11.76 -1.87
N VAL A 76 -19.16 11.11 -2.61
CA VAL A 76 -19.44 9.93 -3.44
C VAL A 76 -18.67 8.76 -2.82
N PRO A 77 -19.34 7.86 -2.08
CA PRO A 77 -18.66 6.78 -1.35
C PRO A 77 -17.76 5.91 -2.22
N GLU A 78 -18.15 5.72 -3.50
CA GLU A 78 -17.44 4.93 -4.48
C GLU A 78 -16.03 5.47 -4.82
N ASP A 79 -15.81 6.77 -4.60
CA ASP A 79 -14.52 7.42 -4.86
C ASP A 79 -13.53 7.27 -3.70
N TYR A 80 -13.95 6.65 -2.58
CA TYR A 80 -13.15 6.55 -1.36
C TYR A 80 -12.90 5.11 -0.95
N VAL A 81 -11.77 4.94 -0.27
CA VAL A 81 -11.44 3.73 0.49
C VAL A 81 -11.07 4.11 1.92
N LEU A 82 -11.35 3.20 2.85
CA LEU A 82 -10.94 3.33 4.22
C LEU A 82 -9.79 2.36 4.50
N LEU A 83 -8.63 2.90 4.84
CA LEU A 83 -7.47 2.12 5.22
C LEU A 83 -7.46 1.88 6.72
N LYS A 84 -7.31 0.61 7.12
CA LYS A 84 -6.97 0.21 8.48
C LYS A 84 -5.51 -0.19 8.50
N LEU A 85 -4.69 0.57 9.22
CA LEU A 85 -3.24 0.51 9.18
C LEU A 85 -2.66 0.18 10.56
N THR A 86 -1.53 -0.54 10.57
CA THR A 86 -0.69 -0.70 11.76
C THR A 86 0.56 0.16 11.61
N PRO A 87 0.79 1.20 12.43
CA PRO A 87 1.99 2.03 12.34
C PRO A 87 3.28 1.23 12.51
N SER A 88 4.30 1.48 11.67
CA SER A 88 5.57 0.74 11.69
C SER A 88 6.47 1.13 12.85
N HIS A 89 6.64 2.44 13.11
CA HIS A 89 7.56 2.99 14.09
C HIS A 89 6.88 4.06 14.92
N ALA A 90 6.11 3.63 15.88
CA ALA A 90 5.24 4.50 16.66
C ALA A 90 5.95 5.21 17.80
N LYS A 91 7.23 5.57 17.69
CA LYS A 91 7.92 6.25 18.76
C LYS A 91 7.60 7.75 18.78
N ASP A 92 6.91 8.15 19.82
CA ASP A 92 6.90 9.51 20.37
C ASP A 92 6.38 10.68 19.51
N ASN A 93 5.86 10.49 18.31
CA ASN A 93 5.38 11.57 17.43
C ASN A 93 3.84 11.66 17.33
N TRP A 94 3.12 11.04 18.25
CA TRP A 94 1.68 11.06 18.29
C TRP A 94 1.15 12.15 19.21
N TYR A 95 0.18 12.91 18.69
CA TYR A 95 -0.37 14.08 19.34
C TYR A 95 -1.88 14.13 19.20
N ARG A 96 -2.55 14.67 20.22
CA ARG A 96 -3.91 15.18 20.10
C ARG A 96 -3.86 16.69 20.16
N TRP A 97 -4.78 17.32 19.47
CA TRP A 97 -4.96 18.75 19.61
C TRP A 97 -5.56 19.03 20.98
N ASP A 98 -4.88 19.82 21.79
CA ASP A 98 -5.42 20.32 23.05
C ASP A 98 -6.48 21.38 22.74
N GLN A 99 -7.64 21.26 23.38
CA GLN A 99 -8.83 22.06 23.12
C GLN A 99 -8.71 23.51 23.61
N GLU A 100 -7.58 23.94 24.11
CA GLU A 100 -7.32 25.33 24.46
C GLU A 100 -7.31 26.21 23.21
N ILE A 101 -8.49 26.67 22.85
CA ILE A 101 -8.67 27.66 21.80
C ILE A 101 -8.60 29.02 22.43
N PRO A 102 -7.89 30.00 21.82
CA PRO A 102 -7.78 31.34 22.37
C PRO A 102 -9.16 31.93 22.70
N PRO A 103 -9.30 32.57 23.86
CA PRO A 103 -10.55 33.30 24.21
C PRO A 103 -10.93 34.26 23.08
N GLY A 104 -12.21 34.27 22.70
CA GLY A 104 -12.72 35.12 21.63
C GLY A 104 -12.66 34.53 20.23
N SER A 105 -12.18 33.28 20.05
CA SER A 105 -12.25 32.59 18.76
C SER A 105 -13.70 32.41 18.29
N PRO A 106 -13.93 32.44 16.95
CA PRO A 106 -15.26 32.21 16.38
C PRO A 106 -15.86 30.87 16.85
N ARG A 107 -17.15 30.83 17.15
CA ARG A 107 -17.83 29.62 17.63
C ARG A 107 -17.67 28.42 16.73
N GLY A 108 -17.66 28.60 15.39
CA GLY A 108 -17.44 27.54 14.42
C GLY A 108 -16.06 26.93 14.53
N LEU A 109 -15.02 27.75 14.76
CA LEU A 109 -13.65 27.25 14.98
C LEU A 109 -13.55 26.44 16.28
N VAL A 110 -14.17 26.93 17.35
CA VAL A 110 -14.21 26.20 18.65
C VAL A 110 -14.90 24.87 18.51
N GLN A 111 -16.01 24.80 17.76
CA GLN A 111 -16.75 23.57 17.54
C GLN A 111 -15.93 22.59 16.68
N ALA A 112 -15.37 23.04 15.54
CA ALA A 112 -14.53 22.22 14.66
C ALA A 112 -13.32 21.66 15.39
N ALA A 113 -12.65 22.47 16.21
CA ALA A 113 -11.51 22.04 17.00
C ALA A 113 -11.87 20.97 18.03
N LYS A 114 -13.01 21.12 18.72
CA LYS A 114 -13.49 20.10 19.65
C LYS A 114 -13.78 18.77 18.97
N GLU A 115 -14.53 18.81 17.88
CA GLU A 115 -14.88 17.63 17.08
C GLU A 115 -13.62 16.95 16.57
N PHE A 116 -12.70 17.71 16.02
CA PHE A 116 -11.44 17.20 15.51
C PHE A 116 -10.57 16.55 16.60
N SER A 117 -10.39 17.21 17.74
CA SER A 117 -9.57 16.71 18.86
C SER A 117 -10.16 15.47 19.55
N MET A 118 -11.49 15.27 19.48
CA MET A 118 -12.15 14.08 20.02
C MET A 118 -12.08 12.89 19.09
N LEU A 119 -12.13 13.10 17.77
CA LEU A 119 -12.23 12.06 16.77
C LEU A 119 -10.87 11.64 16.21
N LYS A 120 -9.92 12.55 16.12
CA LYS A 120 -8.65 12.34 15.45
C LYS A 120 -7.45 12.36 16.37
N ILE A 121 -6.40 11.66 15.91
CA ILE A 121 -5.05 11.66 16.45
C ILE A 121 -4.09 12.01 15.33
N GLY A 122 -3.10 12.85 15.60
CA GLY A 122 -2.10 13.29 14.64
C GLY A 122 -0.76 12.56 14.83
N TYR A 123 -0.10 12.25 13.73
CA TYR A 123 1.30 11.83 13.71
C TYR A 123 2.13 12.94 13.06
N ARG A 124 3.14 13.44 13.77
CA ARG A 124 4.02 14.50 13.26
C ARG A 124 5.07 13.91 12.33
N GLY A 125 4.95 14.20 11.05
CA GLY A 125 5.76 13.66 9.99
C GLY A 125 4.96 12.75 9.05
N ASP A 126 5.63 12.14 8.09
CA ASP A 126 5.07 11.11 7.23
C ASP A 126 4.97 9.80 8.00
N MET A 127 3.80 9.18 8.00
CA MET A 127 3.52 8.02 8.85
C MET A 127 3.68 6.72 8.05
N ALA A 128 4.78 6.00 8.31
CA ALA A 128 5.00 4.68 7.75
C ALA A 128 4.15 3.61 8.47
N PHE A 129 3.68 2.63 7.73
CA PHE A 129 2.86 1.55 8.26
C PHE A 129 3.35 0.18 7.81
N ARG A 130 2.91 -0.83 8.54
CA ARG A 130 2.98 -2.25 8.19
C ARG A 130 1.57 -2.81 8.30
N ASN A 131 1.23 -3.78 7.50
CA ASN A 131 -0.10 -4.37 7.44
C ASN A 131 -1.19 -3.32 7.17
N ALA A 132 -1.68 -3.33 5.98
CA ALA A 132 -2.81 -2.54 5.54
C ALA A 132 -4.00 -3.45 5.23
N GLU A 133 -5.19 -3.01 5.62
CA GLU A 133 -6.45 -3.60 5.19
C GLU A 133 -7.27 -2.50 4.50
N VAL A 134 -7.82 -2.78 3.34
CA VAL A 134 -8.74 -1.88 2.62
C VAL A 134 -10.17 -2.27 2.95
N ILE A 135 -10.94 -1.33 3.48
CA ILE A 135 -12.36 -1.46 3.76
C ILE A 135 -13.11 -0.68 2.68
N ASP A 136 -14.05 -1.34 2.01
CA ASP A 136 -14.92 -0.72 1.02
C ASP A 136 -15.89 0.24 1.70
N VAL A 137 -15.88 1.52 1.30
CA VAL A 137 -16.70 2.56 1.94
C VAL A 137 -18.18 2.40 1.64
N PRO A 138 -18.63 2.15 0.41
CA PRO A 138 -20.02 1.78 0.11
C PRO A 138 -20.56 0.66 1.00
N LEU A 139 -19.86 -0.46 1.09
CA LEU A 139 -20.28 -1.61 1.92
C LEU A 139 -20.26 -1.30 3.42
N LEU A 140 -19.31 -0.48 3.87
CA LEU A 140 -19.28 -0.01 5.26
C LEU A 140 -20.52 0.82 5.61
N LEU A 141 -21.00 1.67 4.69
CA LEU A 141 -22.13 2.56 4.92
C LEU A 141 -23.48 1.87 4.75
N THR A 142 -23.62 0.94 3.79
CA THR A 142 -24.89 0.24 3.50
C THR A 142 -25.09 -0.98 4.37
N ASP A 143 -24.10 -1.86 4.43
CA ASP A 143 -24.23 -3.18 5.03
C ASP A 143 -23.52 -3.31 6.38
N GLY A 144 -22.82 -2.25 6.80
CA GLY A 144 -22.05 -2.23 8.04
C GLY A 144 -20.84 -3.16 8.02
N ILE A 145 -20.37 -3.59 6.85
CA ILE A 145 -19.21 -4.46 6.71
C ILE A 145 -17.97 -3.71 7.20
N THR A 146 -17.31 -4.28 8.19
CA THR A 146 -16.15 -3.69 8.88
C THR A 146 -14.86 -4.46 8.64
N GLN A 147 -14.96 -5.60 7.98
CA GLN A 147 -13.82 -6.43 7.62
C GLN A 147 -13.14 -5.84 6.39
N GLY A 148 -11.85 -5.58 6.51
CA GLY A 148 -11.02 -5.12 5.41
C GLY A 148 -10.35 -6.30 4.72
N GLU A 149 -10.04 -6.11 3.45
CA GLU A 149 -9.18 -7.02 2.70
C GLU A 149 -7.72 -6.66 2.97
N PRO A 150 -6.88 -7.62 3.38
CA PRO A 150 -5.45 -7.39 3.52
C PRO A 150 -4.83 -6.97 2.19
N VAL A 151 -4.03 -5.92 2.21
CA VAL A 151 -3.26 -5.48 1.04
C VAL A 151 -1.80 -5.33 1.42
N GLN A 152 -0.93 -5.71 0.51
CA GLN A 152 0.52 -5.65 0.71
C GLN A 152 1.07 -4.35 0.14
N THR A 153 2.06 -3.78 0.81
CA THR A 153 2.86 -2.68 0.27
C THR A 153 3.81 -3.20 -0.80
N THR A 154 4.32 -2.32 -1.63
CA THR A 154 5.34 -2.65 -2.63
C THR A 154 6.60 -3.26 -1.99
N SER A 155 6.97 -2.83 -0.79
CA SER A 155 8.09 -3.42 -0.04
C SER A 155 7.80 -4.86 0.38
N GLU A 156 6.62 -5.13 0.92
CA GLU A 156 6.21 -6.49 1.33
C GLU A 156 6.12 -7.44 0.12
N LEU A 157 5.58 -6.97 -1.01
CA LEU A 157 5.55 -7.75 -2.25
C LEU A 157 6.97 -8.08 -2.74
N ARG A 158 7.88 -7.11 -2.66
CA ARG A 158 9.28 -7.32 -3.04
C ARG A 158 10.00 -8.31 -2.12
N GLU A 159 9.76 -8.24 -0.82
CA GLU A 159 10.31 -9.19 0.15
C GLU A 159 9.82 -10.62 -0.15
N LEU A 160 8.53 -10.81 -0.41
CA LEU A 160 7.96 -12.10 -0.80
C LEU A 160 8.59 -12.64 -2.10
N LEU A 161 8.68 -11.80 -3.12
CA LEU A 161 9.33 -12.20 -4.38
C LEU A 161 10.78 -12.64 -4.13
N PHE A 162 11.54 -11.91 -3.31
CA PHE A 162 12.91 -12.26 -2.99
C PHE A 162 13.01 -13.59 -2.24
N GLU A 163 12.12 -13.86 -1.29
CA GLU A 163 12.07 -15.14 -0.59
C GLU A 163 11.84 -16.31 -1.54
N HIS A 164 10.91 -16.17 -2.50
CA HIS A 164 10.64 -17.20 -3.51
C HIS A 164 11.85 -17.40 -4.43
N VAL A 165 12.38 -16.33 -5.01
CA VAL A 165 13.52 -16.36 -5.93
C VAL A 165 14.78 -16.95 -5.26
N GLU A 166 15.05 -16.60 -4.01
CA GLU A 166 16.17 -17.14 -3.23
C GLU A 166 15.99 -18.63 -2.89
N ARG A 167 14.76 -19.07 -2.63
CA ARG A 167 14.45 -20.50 -2.44
C ARG A 167 14.73 -21.29 -3.72
N GLU A 168 14.14 -20.86 -4.83
CA GLU A 168 14.33 -21.53 -6.13
C GLU A 168 15.80 -21.56 -6.56
N GLN A 169 16.53 -20.46 -6.37
CA GLN A 169 17.95 -20.40 -6.68
C GLN A 169 18.78 -21.41 -5.87
N ARG A 170 18.46 -21.59 -4.58
CA ARG A 170 19.11 -22.59 -3.74
C ARG A 170 18.81 -24.01 -4.24
N GLU A 171 17.55 -24.32 -4.51
CA GLU A 171 17.11 -25.63 -5.03
C GLU A 171 17.76 -25.93 -6.39
N TYR A 172 17.80 -24.92 -7.26
CA TYR A 172 18.48 -25.04 -8.57
C TYR A 172 19.97 -25.31 -8.39
N THR A 173 20.65 -24.55 -7.54
CA THR A 173 22.08 -24.74 -7.25
C THR A 173 22.37 -26.14 -6.68
N ASP A 174 21.54 -26.61 -5.77
CA ASP A 174 21.64 -27.97 -5.21
C ASP A 174 21.44 -29.04 -6.29
N SER A 175 20.60 -28.78 -7.28
CA SER A 175 20.44 -29.68 -8.44
C SER A 175 21.72 -29.77 -9.28
N LEU A 176 22.41 -28.65 -9.50
CA LEU A 176 23.67 -28.61 -10.26
C LEU A 176 24.79 -29.41 -9.58
N TYR A 177 24.86 -29.38 -8.23
CA TYR A 177 25.84 -30.18 -7.50
C TYR A 177 25.67 -31.70 -7.66
N ARG A 178 24.49 -32.15 -8.08
CA ARG A 178 24.19 -33.58 -8.35
C ARG A 178 24.47 -33.99 -9.78
N MET A 179 24.75 -33.02 -10.68
CA MET A 179 25.01 -33.28 -12.10
C MET A 179 26.44 -33.73 -12.34
N THR A 180 26.62 -34.60 -13.33
CA THR A 180 27.93 -34.94 -13.87
C THR A 180 28.49 -33.78 -14.70
N GLN A 181 29.80 -33.73 -14.90
CA GLN A 181 30.44 -32.73 -15.75
C GLN A 181 29.82 -32.66 -17.15
N GLY A 182 29.52 -33.81 -17.77
CA GLY A 182 28.87 -33.86 -19.08
C GLY A 182 27.49 -33.22 -19.09
N GLN A 183 26.70 -33.44 -18.03
CA GLN A 183 25.39 -32.80 -17.87
C GLN A 183 25.50 -31.28 -17.65
N LEU A 184 26.47 -30.81 -16.87
CA LEU A 184 26.72 -29.38 -16.68
C LEU A 184 27.08 -28.69 -18.00
N ILE A 185 27.92 -29.32 -18.83
CA ILE A 185 28.27 -28.79 -20.15
C ILE A 185 27.05 -28.76 -21.08
N ALA A 186 26.24 -29.80 -21.08
CA ALA A 186 25.04 -29.87 -21.90
C ALA A 186 23.98 -28.79 -21.49
N ASN A 187 23.94 -28.46 -20.20
CA ASN A 187 22.98 -27.48 -19.65
C ASN A 187 23.56 -26.06 -19.49
N ALA A 188 24.74 -25.76 -20.08
CA ALA A 188 25.41 -24.48 -19.87
C ALA A 188 24.55 -23.27 -20.25
N GLY A 189 23.77 -23.34 -21.32
CA GLY A 189 22.84 -22.28 -21.72
C GLY A 189 21.71 -22.04 -20.70
N GLU A 190 21.17 -23.13 -20.15
CA GLU A 190 20.13 -23.05 -19.12
C GLU A 190 20.68 -22.49 -17.79
N ILE A 191 21.88 -22.84 -17.42
CA ILE A 191 22.58 -22.29 -16.25
C ILE A 191 22.80 -20.79 -16.40
N GLU A 192 23.20 -20.33 -17.59
CA GLU A 192 23.37 -18.90 -17.87
C GLU A 192 22.03 -18.15 -17.84
N ALA A 193 20.99 -18.72 -18.45
CA ALA A 193 19.64 -18.15 -18.40
C ALA A 193 19.13 -18.02 -16.96
N ASN A 194 19.31 -19.06 -16.13
CA ASN A 194 18.93 -19.01 -14.72
C ASN A 194 19.67 -17.91 -13.97
N ARG A 195 20.99 -17.80 -14.16
CA ARG A 195 21.82 -16.77 -13.54
C ARG A 195 21.36 -15.37 -13.93
N PHE A 196 21.06 -15.18 -15.21
CA PHE A 196 20.58 -13.91 -15.73
C PHE A 196 19.23 -13.53 -15.11
N CYS A 197 18.23 -14.42 -15.16
CA CYS A 197 16.89 -14.18 -14.63
C CYS A 197 16.92 -13.93 -13.12
N TYR A 198 17.70 -14.71 -12.37
CA TYR A 198 17.89 -14.50 -10.94
C TYR A 198 18.40 -13.08 -10.64
N ASN A 199 19.50 -12.66 -11.27
CA ASN A 199 20.07 -11.34 -11.06
C ASN A 199 19.10 -10.22 -11.50
N ALA A 200 18.41 -10.41 -12.61
CA ALA A 200 17.44 -9.43 -13.11
C ALA A 200 16.28 -9.25 -12.14
N LEU A 201 15.66 -10.31 -11.64
CA LEU A 201 14.56 -10.24 -10.67
C LEU A 201 14.96 -9.53 -9.35
N LEU A 202 16.22 -9.67 -8.93
CA LEU A 202 16.75 -9.00 -7.73
C LEU A 202 17.04 -7.50 -7.95
N THR A 203 17.43 -7.10 -9.15
CA THR A 203 17.97 -5.75 -9.40
C THR A 203 17.06 -4.82 -10.19
N MET A 204 16.14 -5.36 -10.98
CA MET A 204 15.23 -4.56 -11.80
C MET A 204 14.20 -3.79 -10.95
N ARG A 205 13.85 -2.63 -11.43
CA ARG A 205 12.74 -1.85 -10.89
C ARG A 205 11.43 -2.38 -11.46
N LEU A 206 10.79 -3.29 -10.73
CA LEU A 206 9.46 -3.78 -11.04
C LEU A 206 8.41 -2.79 -10.49
N ASP A 207 7.34 -2.59 -11.25
CA ASP A 207 6.18 -1.86 -10.77
C ASP A 207 5.33 -2.73 -9.82
N ARG A 208 4.33 -2.11 -9.18
CA ARG A 208 3.51 -2.78 -8.17
C ARG A 208 2.72 -3.96 -8.75
N GLU A 209 2.17 -3.82 -9.96
CA GLU A 209 1.36 -4.87 -10.58
C GLU A 209 2.25 -6.07 -10.97
N GLN A 210 3.44 -5.82 -11.51
CA GLN A 210 4.42 -6.87 -11.78
C GLN A 210 4.84 -7.60 -10.50
N LEU A 211 5.14 -6.86 -9.43
CA LEU A 211 5.47 -7.43 -8.13
C LEU A 211 4.34 -8.29 -7.57
N LYS A 212 3.10 -7.81 -7.66
CA LYS A 212 1.91 -8.53 -7.19
C LYS A 212 1.75 -9.87 -7.91
N VAL A 213 1.87 -9.87 -9.23
CA VAL A 213 1.78 -11.09 -10.02
C VAL A 213 2.91 -12.05 -9.68
N LEU A 214 4.16 -11.58 -9.72
CA LEU A 214 5.33 -12.44 -9.47
C LEU A 214 5.38 -12.97 -8.03
N ALA A 215 5.05 -12.16 -7.03
CA ALA A 215 5.02 -12.59 -5.63
C ALA A 215 3.92 -13.61 -5.31
N THR A 216 2.88 -13.72 -6.14
CA THR A 216 1.82 -14.73 -5.98
C THR A 216 2.12 -16.04 -6.71
N MET A 217 3.17 -16.10 -7.51
CA MET A 217 3.64 -17.34 -8.15
C MET A 217 4.36 -18.22 -7.13
N ASP A 218 4.17 -19.52 -7.21
CA ASP A 218 4.92 -20.47 -6.39
C ASP A 218 6.41 -20.49 -6.77
N ASP A 219 6.70 -20.45 -8.09
CA ASP A 219 8.03 -20.53 -8.65
C ASP A 219 8.27 -19.44 -9.72
N PRO A 220 8.42 -18.16 -9.31
CA PRO A 220 8.56 -17.03 -10.22
C PRO A 220 9.85 -17.04 -11.04
N LEU A 221 10.98 -17.53 -10.49
CA LEU A 221 12.24 -17.64 -11.21
C LEU A 221 12.15 -18.69 -12.31
N GLU A 222 11.56 -19.84 -12.03
CA GLU A 222 11.34 -20.91 -13.03
C GLU A 222 10.44 -20.43 -14.17
N ALA A 223 9.33 -19.74 -13.84
CA ALA A 223 8.39 -19.22 -14.83
C ALA A 223 9.06 -18.22 -15.78
N VAL A 224 9.82 -17.25 -15.24
CA VAL A 224 10.56 -16.27 -16.03
C VAL A 224 11.65 -16.92 -16.86
N ARG A 225 12.42 -17.84 -16.27
CA ARG A 225 13.49 -18.58 -16.95
C ARG A 225 12.96 -19.37 -18.15
N GLY A 226 11.84 -20.08 -18.00
CA GLY A 226 11.23 -20.89 -19.05
C GLY A 226 10.89 -20.07 -20.30
N VAL A 227 10.32 -18.90 -20.12
CA VAL A 227 10.00 -18.00 -21.25
C VAL A 227 11.26 -17.34 -21.81
N TRP A 228 12.15 -16.87 -20.94
CA TRP A 228 13.42 -16.26 -21.35
C TRP A 228 14.30 -17.19 -22.17
N ALA A 229 14.45 -18.45 -21.77
CA ALA A 229 15.21 -19.45 -22.50
C ALA A 229 14.66 -19.72 -23.90
N SER A 230 13.36 -19.55 -24.08
CA SER A 230 12.68 -19.71 -25.38
C SER A 230 12.83 -18.51 -26.32
N ALA A 231 13.16 -17.32 -25.76
CA ALA A 231 13.21 -16.05 -26.50
C ALA A 231 14.62 -15.62 -26.94
N GLN A 232 15.64 -16.45 -26.81
CA GLN A 232 17.06 -16.08 -26.87
C GLN A 232 17.64 -15.56 -28.21
N GLU A 233 16.87 -14.89 -29.06
CA GLU A 233 17.44 -14.38 -30.32
C GLU A 233 17.69 -12.88 -30.43
N VAL A 234 17.27 -12.03 -29.47
CA VAL A 234 17.38 -10.55 -29.60
C VAL A 234 17.75 -9.85 -28.29
N GLY A 235 18.41 -8.69 -28.33
CA GLY A 235 19.01 -7.82 -27.29
C GLY A 235 18.51 -7.92 -25.81
N GLN A 236 19.37 -8.37 -24.92
CA GLN A 236 19.04 -9.00 -23.61
C GLN A 236 18.17 -8.20 -22.61
N GLU A 237 18.27 -6.88 -22.52
CA GLU A 237 17.53 -6.11 -21.49
C GLU A 237 16.12 -5.67 -21.92
N GLU A 238 15.94 -5.29 -23.18
CA GLU A 238 14.64 -4.86 -23.71
C GLU A 238 13.68 -6.05 -23.80
N ASP A 239 14.18 -7.23 -24.18
CA ASP A 239 13.39 -8.46 -24.30
C ASP A 239 12.99 -9.03 -22.96
N PHE A 240 13.80 -8.90 -21.92
CA PHE A 240 13.43 -9.36 -20.58
C PHE A 240 12.25 -8.55 -20.01
N SER A 241 12.28 -7.24 -20.20
CA SER A 241 11.15 -6.38 -19.78
C SER A 241 9.87 -6.72 -20.51
N HIS A 242 9.95 -7.03 -21.80
CA HIS A 242 8.78 -7.47 -22.60
C HIS A 242 8.27 -8.84 -22.12
N THR A 243 9.15 -9.78 -21.86
CA THR A 243 8.82 -11.10 -21.33
C THR A 243 8.14 -11.04 -19.98
N LEU A 244 8.63 -10.20 -19.07
CA LEU A 244 7.98 -9.96 -17.77
C LEU A 244 6.54 -9.44 -17.94
N PHE A 245 6.38 -8.48 -18.83
CA PHE A 245 5.06 -7.91 -19.12
C PHE A 245 4.08 -8.97 -19.62
N GLU A 246 4.49 -9.81 -20.59
CA GLU A 246 3.65 -10.89 -21.12
C GLU A 246 3.25 -11.92 -20.07
N ILE A 247 4.18 -12.36 -19.22
CA ILE A 247 3.89 -13.31 -18.13
C ILE A 247 2.90 -12.71 -17.13
N CYS A 248 3.12 -11.44 -16.74
CA CYS A 248 2.23 -10.77 -15.81
C CYS A 248 0.81 -10.61 -16.37
N GLU A 249 0.66 -10.23 -17.65
CA GLU A 249 -0.65 -10.17 -18.31
C GLU A 249 -1.35 -11.53 -18.38
N GLN A 250 -0.64 -12.57 -18.83
CA GLN A 250 -1.21 -13.91 -18.95
C GLN A 250 -1.67 -14.44 -17.58
N THR A 251 -0.83 -14.30 -16.54
CA THR A 251 -1.17 -14.75 -15.19
C THR A 251 -2.35 -13.97 -14.61
N ALA A 252 -2.42 -12.66 -14.83
CA ALA A 252 -3.55 -11.84 -14.40
C ALA A 252 -4.85 -12.23 -15.12
N GLN A 253 -4.80 -12.57 -16.41
CA GLN A 253 -5.95 -13.06 -17.18
C GLN A 253 -6.42 -14.42 -16.67
N GLU A 254 -5.53 -15.36 -16.42
CA GLU A 254 -5.84 -16.69 -15.89
C GLU A 254 -6.49 -16.61 -14.50
N GLN A 255 -5.96 -15.78 -13.60
CA GLN A 255 -6.57 -15.53 -12.29
C GLN A 255 -7.98 -14.94 -12.40
N THR A 256 -8.19 -14.04 -13.37
CA THR A 256 -9.51 -13.43 -13.60
C THR A 256 -10.53 -14.46 -14.14
N MET A 257 -10.08 -15.45 -14.94
CA MET A 257 -10.93 -16.52 -15.46
C MET A 257 -11.30 -17.57 -14.40
N GLN A 258 -10.43 -17.81 -13.43
CA GLN A 258 -10.68 -18.76 -12.33
C GLN A 258 -11.63 -18.19 -11.25
N MET A 259 -11.82 -16.88 -11.20
CA MET A 259 -12.73 -16.22 -10.26
C MET A 259 -14.16 -16.02 -10.80
N LYS A 260 -14.42 -16.45 -12.02
CA LYS A 260 -15.77 -16.46 -12.65
C LYS A 260 -16.36 -17.86 -12.64
#